data_f1b8924b26d2e4475ca7ac67fe11d9f1
#
_entry.id   f1b8924b26d2e4475ca7ac67fe11d9f1
#
_cell.length_a   1.000
_cell.length_b   1.000
_cell.length_c   1.000
_cell.angle_alpha   90.00
_cell.angle_beta   90.00
_cell.angle_gamma   90.00
#
_symmetry.space_group_name_H-M   'P 1'
#
loop_
_entity.id
_entity.type
_entity.pdbx_description
1 polymer ?
#
loop_
_entity_poly.entity_id
_entity_poly.type
_entity_poly.pdbx_seq_one_letter_code
_entity_poly.pdbx_strand_id
1 'polypeptide(L)'
;DLKGVTAKLDYIKELGVDYIWMTPFFVSPQYDNGYDVEDYYNIDPRYGTMEDFEELSREAQKRGIKLMLDMVFNHTSSNHEWFQKALAGDERYKNYYIFKKGKEDGSAPTNWESKFGGSAWEYVPEMDEYYLHLFHVKQPDLNWDNPKVRKEVQKVVRFWMSKGVKGFRFDVVN
;
A
#
# COMPACT_ATOMS: atom_id res chain seq x y z
N ASP A 1 -0.16 -16.21 10.02
CA ASP A 1 -0.97 -15.14 10.62
C ASP A 1 -0.23 -14.47 11.77
N LEU A 2 -0.75 -13.37 12.30
CA LEU A 2 -0.09 -12.59 13.36
C LEU A 2 0.05 -13.37 14.67
N LYS A 3 -0.95 -14.17 15.04
CA LYS A 3 -0.88 -15.04 16.22
C LYS A 3 0.22 -16.10 16.08
N GLY A 4 0.39 -16.64 14.88
CA GLY A 4 1.46 -17.58 14.59
C GLY A 4 2.86 -16.96 14.77
N VAL A 5 3.04 -15.68 14.36
CA VAL A 5 4.30 -14.96 14.61
C VAL A 5 4.51 -14.77 16.11
N THR A 6 3.49 -14.33 16.85
CA THR A 6 3.55 -14.15 18.31
C THR A 6 3.96 -15.46 19.01
N ALA A 7 3.37 -16.59 18.61
CA ALA A 7 3.68 -17.90 19.17
C ALA A 7 5.13 -18.37 18.89
N LYS A 8 5.80 -17.81 17.89
CA LYS A 8 7.16 -18.18 17.48
C LYS A 8 8.23 -17.15 17.91
N LEU A 9 7.88 -16.13 18.66
CA LEU A 9 8.82 -15.06 19.05
C LEU A 9 10.02 -15.57 19.85
N ASP A 10 9.85 -16.58 20.71
CA ASP A 10 10.97 -17.15 21.48
C ASP A 10 11.97 -17.83 20.54
N TYR A 11 11.48 -18.64 19.59
CA TYR A 11 12.32 -19.24 18.55
C TYR A 11 13.06 -18.19 17.71
N ILE A 12 12.36 -17.13 17.29
CA ILE A 12 12.94 -16.02 16.53
C ILE A 12 14.03 -15.30 17.35
N LYS A 13 13.78 -15.13 18.65
CA LYS A 13 14.78 -14.54 19.58
C LYS A 13 16.03 -15.38 19.71
N GLU A 14 15.88 -16.68 19.80
CA GLU A 14 17.03 -17.63 19.85
C GLU A 14 17.89 -17.57 18.60
N LEU A 15 17.34 -17.21 17.44
CA LEU A 15 18.09 -16.98 16.20
C LEU A 15 18.94 -15.70 16.23
N GLY A 16 18.80 -14.85 17.26
CA GLY A 16 19.56 -13.60 17.37
C GLY A 16 19.04 -12.45 16.52
N VAL A 17 17.77 -12.49 16.16
CA VAL A 17 17.12 -11.48 15.29
C VAL A 17 16.83 -10.20 16.08
N ASP A 18 17.15 -9.04 15.50
CA ASP A 18 16.83 -7.72 16.06
C ASP A 18 15.53 -7.13 15.50
N TYR A 19 15.21 -7.45 14.25
CA TYR A 19 14.02 -6.98 13.55
C TYR A 19 13.27 -8.13 12.87
N ILE A 20 11.96 -8.06 12.90
CA ILE A 20 11.07 -8.87 12.05
C ILE A 20 10.48 -7.92 11.00
N TRP A 21 10.83 -8.14 9.74
CA TRP A 21 10.13 -7.53 8.62
C TRP A 21 9.01 -8.45 8.15
N MET A 22 7.81 -7.87 8.01
CA MET A 22 6.64 -8.55 7.50
C MET A 22 6.24 -7.95 6.16
N THR A 23 5.95 -8.80 5.17
CA THR A 23 5.31 -8.38 3.91
C THR A 23 3.95 -7.76 4.22
N PRO A 24 3.33 -7.00 3.28
CA PRO A 24 2.07 -6.30 3.55
C PRO A 24 0.98 -7.24 4.08
N PHE A 25 0.36 -6.87 5.18
CA PHE A 25 -0.77 -7.58 5.81
C PHE A 25 -1.99 -6.67 6.01
N PHE A 26 -1.97 -5.50 5.41
CA PHE A 26 -3.11 -4.57 5.39
C PHE A 26 -4.26 -5.13 4.55
N VAL A 27 -5.45 -4.57 4.73
CA VAL A 27 -6.62 -4.96 3.92
C VAL A 27 -6.29 -4.83 2.44
N SER A 28 -6.48 -5.91 1.71
CA SER A 28 -6.11 -6.01 0.29
C SER A 28 -7.01 -7.01 -0.44
N PRO A 29 -7.44 -6.72 -1.68
CA PRO A 29 -8.12 -7.70 -2.52
C PRO A 29 -7.18 -8.79 -3.06
N GLN A 30 -5.87 -8.70 -2.80
CA GLN A 30 -4.84 -9.72 -3.13
C GLN A 30 -4.61 -9.93 -4.63
N TYR A 31 -4.75 -8.91 -5.45
CA TYR A 31 -4.33 -8.98 -6.85
C TYR A 31 -2.82 -9.13 -6.99
N ASP A 32 -2.07 -8.61 -6.01
CA ASP A 32 -0.61 -8.67 -5.96
C ASP A 32 -0.12 -9.05 -4.55
N ASN A 33 -0.67 -10.14 -3.99
CA ASN A 33 -0.23 -10.73 -2.71
C ASN A 33 -0.12 -9.72 -1.54
N GLY A 34 -0.99 -8.71 -1.49
CA GLY A 34 -1.02 -7.69 -0.45
C GLY A 34 -0.32 -6.39 -0.82
N TYR A 35 0.42 -6.35 -1.94
CA TYR A 35 1.04 -5.11 -2.44
C TYR A 35 0.04 -4.17 -3.13
N ASP A 36 -1.23 -4.55 -3.21
CA ASP A 36 -2.38 -3.76 -3.62
C ASP A 36 -3.21 -3.39 -2.38
N VAL A 37 -2.78 -2.36 -1.65
CA VAL A 37 -3.37 -1.97 -0.37
C VAL A 37 -4.69 -1.23 -0.58
N GLU A 38 -5.77 -1.77 0.00
CA GLU A 38 -7.10 -1.16 0.02
C GLU A 38 -7.30 -0.23 1.22
N ASP A 39 -6.73 -0.58 2.38
CA ASP A 39 -6.81 0.21 3.62
C ASP A 39 -5.50 0.08 4.40
N TYR A 40 -4.78 1.20 4.55
CA TYR A 40 -3.50 1.26 5.27
C TYR A 40 -3.64 1.23 6.80
N TYR A 41 -4.83 1.39 7.35
CA TYR A 41 -5.06 1.52 8.78
C TYR A 41 -5.61 0.27 9.44
N ASN A 42 -5.99 -0.73 8.65
CA ASN A 42 -6.57 -1.98 9.13
C ASN A 42 -5.80 -3.20 8.62
N ILE A 43 -5.90 -4.26 9.40
CA ILE A 43 -5.29 -5.55 9.10
C ILE A 43 -6.28 -6.40 8.32
N ASP A 44 -5.81 -7.05 7.27
CA ASP A 44 -6.64 -8.00 6.53
C ASP A 44 -7.05 -9.15 7.45
N PRO A 45 -8.36 -9.49 7.52
CA PRO A 45 -8.86 -10.55 8.41
C PRO A 45 -8.21 -11.93 8.21
N ARG A 46 -7.58 -12.17 7.06
CA ARG A 46 -6.82 -13.41 6.80
C ARG A 46 -5.62 -13.57 7.72
N TYR A 47 -5.06 -12.45 8.20
CA TYR A 47 -3.85 -12.44 9.02
C TYR A 47 -4.12 -12.20 10.49
N GLY A 48 -5.27 -11.66 10.85
CA GLY A 48 -5.67 -11.40 12.23
C GLY A 48 -6.38 -10.06 12.40
N THR A 49 -6.37 -9.57 13.63
CA THR A 49 -7.02 -8.32 14.04
C THR A 49 -5.99 -7.28 14.50
N MET A 50 -6.45 -6.07 14.76
CA MET A 50 -5.60 -5.02 15.36
C MET A 50 -5.11 -5.42 16.75
N GLU A 51 -5.97 -6.10 17.53
CA GLU A 51 -5.60 -6.63 18.85
C GLU A 51 -4.49 -7.67 18.76
N ASP A 52 -4.54 -8.55 17.74
CA ASP A 52 -3.48 -9.54 17.48
C ASP A 52 -2.15 -8.85 17.14
N PHE A 53 -2.20 -7.76 16.38
CA PHE A 53 -1.01 -6.97 16.06
C PHE A 53 -0.46 -6.25 17.30
N GLU A 54 -1.32 -5.66 18.10
CA GLU A 54 -0.91 -4.98 19.35
C GLU A 54 -0.31 -5.98 20.34
N GLU A 55 -0.83 -7.20 20.42
CA GLU A 55 -0.23 -8.28 21.19
C GLU A 55 1.16 -8.64 20.66
N LEU A 56 1.29 -8.87 19.35
CA LEU A 56 2.58 -9.14 18.71
C LEU A 56 3.59 -8.02 19.01
N SER A 57 3.17 -6.76 18.91
CA SER A 57 4.03 -5.61 19.20
C SER A 57 4.54 -5.61 20.64
N ARG A 58 3.66 -5.85 21.61
CA ARG A 58 4.03 -5.93 23.04
C ARG A 58 4.97 -7.11 23.32
N GLU A 59 4.65 -8.27 22.79
CA GLU A 59 5.43 -9.49 23.04
C GLU A 59 6.80 -9.45 22.36
N ALA A 60 6.89 -8.86 21.17
CA ALA A 60 8.17 -8.60 20.50
C ALA A 60 9.03 -7.63 21.30
N GLN A 61 8.44 -6.54 21.80
CA GLN A 61 9.14 -5.53 22.63
C GLN A 61 9.73 -6.15 23.90
N LYS A 62 9.00 -7.01 24.60
CA LYS A 62 9.50 -7.73 25.79
C LYS A 62 10.76 -8.54 25.51
N ARG A 63 10.92 -9.01 24.28
CA ARG A 63 12.07 -9.82 23.82
C ARG A 63 13.16 -8.99 23.17
N GLY A 64 13.01 -7.67 23.12
CA GLY A 64 13.95 -6.76 22.45
C GLY A 64 13.92 -6.88 20.92
N ILE A 65 12.86 -7.45 20.35
CA ILE A 65 12.65 -7.56 18.92
C ILE A 65 11.81 -6.38 18.44
N LYS A 66 12.20 -5.77 17.33
CA LYS A 66 11.52 -4.65 16.69
C LYS A 66 10.74 -5.11 15.48
N LEU A 67 9.58 -4.50 15.24
CA LEU A 67 8.77 -4.77 14.06
C LEU A 67 9.08 -3.74 12.97
N MET A 68 9.24 -4.24 11.75
CA MET A 68 9.40 -3.47 10.52
C MET A 68 8.26 -3.81 9.56
N LEU A 69 7.51 -2.80 9.12
CA LEU A 69 6.41 -2.98 8.19
C LEU A 69 6.81 -2.61 6.76
N ASP A 70 6.21 -3.31 5.82
CA ASP A 70 6.32 -3.02 4.40
C ASP A 70 5.31 -1.93 4.03
N MET A 71 5.79 -0.81 3.49
CA MET A 71 4.99 0.33 3.09
C MET A 71 4.98 0.47 1.57
N VAL A 72 3.82 0.22 0.99
CA VAL A 72 3.60 0.29 -0.45
C VAL A 72 2.93 1.62 -0.76
N PHE A 73 3.72 2.63 -1.10
CA PHE A 73 3.25 3.99 -1.30
C PHE A 73 3.41 4.49 -2.75
N ASN A 74 3.92 3.66 -3.65
CA ASN A 74 3.93 4.00 -5.08
C ASN A 74 2.50 4.05 -5.65
N HIS A 75 1.63 3.18 -5.17
CA HIS A 75 0.26 2.99 -5.64
C HIS A 75 -0.65 2.55 -4.51
N THR A 76 -1.96 2.57 -4.74
CA THR A 76 -2.94 1.89 -3.88
C THR A 76 -3.60 0.76 -4.65
N SER A 77 -4.42 -0.05 -3.98
CA SER A 77 -5.42 -0.86 -4.69
C SER A 77 -6.40 0.05 -5.43
N SER A 78 -6.94 -0.42 -6.55
CA SER A 78 -8.09 0.24 -7.20
C SER A 78 -9.33 0.25 -6.31
N ASN A 79 -9.41 -0.65 -5.32
CA ASN A 79 -10.50 -0.67 -4.33
C ASN A 79 -10.33 0.36 -3.21
N HIS A 80 -9.17 1.00 -3.11
CA HIS A 80 -8.92 2.02 -2.08
C HIS A 80 -9.95 3.15 -2.18
N GLU A 81 -10.44 3.62 -1.03
CA GLU A 81 -11.45 4.68 -0.94
C GLU A 81 -11.08 5.93 -1.76
N TRP A 82 -9.81 6.32 -1.77
CA TRP A 82 -9.35 7.48 -2.54
C TRP A 82 -9.56 7.29 -4.03
N PHE A 83 -9.25 6.10 -4.57
CA PHE A 83 -9.42 5.83 -5.99
C PHE A 83 -10.89 5.72 -6.37
N GLN A 84 -11.71 5.10 -5.53
CA GLN A 84 -13.15 5.03 -5.75
C GLN A 84 -13.80 6.42 -5.77
N LYS A 85 -13.38 7.33 -4.89
CA LYS A 85 -13.83 8.74 -4.91
C LYS A 85 -13.34 9.47 -6.16
N ALA A 86 -12.11 9.21 -6.60
CA ALA A 86 -11.59 9.77 -7.85
C ALA A 86 -12.45 9.35 -9.06
N LEU A 87 -12.79 8.06 -9.16
CA LEU A 87 -13.66 7.54 -10.22
C LEU A 87 -15.10 8.09 -10.13
N ALA A 88 -15.57 8.43 -8.94
CA ALA A 88 -16.87 9.07 -8.71
C ALA A 88 -16.87 10.60 -9.04
N GLY A 89 -15.75 11.14 -9.51
CA GLY A 89 -15.64 12.55 -9.94
C GLY A 89 -15.24 13.52 -8.83
N ASP A 90 -14.74 13.05 -7.68
CA ASP A 90 -14.18 13.93 -6.67
C ASP A 90 -12.81 14.45 -7.11
N GLU A 91 -12.73 15.71 -7.51
CA GLU A 91 -11.50 16.34 -8.01
C GLU A 91 -10.35 16.35 -7.00
N ARG A 92 -10.64 16.37 -5.70
CA ARG A 92 -9.59 16.27 -4.68
C ARG A 92 -8.88 14.94 -4.76
N TYR A 93 -9.64 13.85 -4.82
CA TYR A 93 -9.09 12.50 -4.87
C TYR A 93 -8.59 12.10 -6.26
N LYS A 94 -9.17 12.67 -7.32
CA LYS A 94 -8.62 12.54 -8.68
C LYS A 94 -7.17 13.00 -8.72
N ASN A 95 -6.86 14.12 -8.04
CA ASN A 95 -5.51 14.66 -7.95
C ASN A 95 -4.55 13.84 -7.04
N TYR A 96 -5.05 12.81 -6.36
CA TYR A 96 -4.20 11.87 -5.64
C TYR A 96 -3.52 10.86 -6.57
N TYR A 97 -4.02 10.72 -7.79
CA TYR A 97 -3.55 9.80 -8.81
C TYR A 97 -3.12 10.57 -10.07
N ILE A 98 -2.59 9.87 -11.05
CA ILE A 98 -2.12 10.47 -12.29
C ILE A 98 -3.10 10.12 -13.39
N PHE A 99 -3.99 11.08 -13.71
CA PHE A 99 -4.94 10.98 -14.82
C PHE A 99 -4.48 11.87 -15.96
N LYS A 100 -4.62 11.40 -17.20
CA LYS A 100 -4.33 12.17 -18.42
C LYS A 100 -5.31 11.83 -19.52
N LYS A 101 -5.65 12.82 -20.33
CA LYS A 101 -6.36 12.59 -21.59
C LYS A 101 -5.49 11.80 -22.56
N GLY A 102 -6.13 10.97 -23.37
CA GLY A 102 -5.49 10.33 -24.50
C GLY A 102 -5.05 11.33 -25.57
N LYS A 103 -4.38 10.84 -26.59
CA LYS A 103 -4.02 11.61 -27.78
C LYS A 103 -5.25 11.90 -28.64
N GLU A 104 -5.13 12.77 -29.62
CA GLU A 104 -6.22 13.13 -30.54
C GLU A 104 -6.78 11.91 -31.32
N ASP A 105 -5.95 10.90 -31.57
CA ASP A 105 -6.34 9.65 -32.22
C ASP A 105 -7.00 8.64 -31.26
N GLY A 106 -7.21 9.02 -29.99
CA GLY A 106 -7.79 8.19 -28.94
C GLY A 106 -6.82 7.21 -28.30
N SER A 107 -5.55 7.19 -28.70
CA SER A 107 -4.54 6.32 -28.07
C SER A 107 -4.10 6.84 -26.69
N ALA A 108 -3.43 5.96 -25.93
CA ALA A 108 -2.94 6.27 -24.59
C ALA A 108 -2.00 7.50 -24.58
N PRO A 109 -1.89 8.23 -23.44
CA PRO A 109 -1.09 9.45 -23.34
C PRO A 109 0.37 9.28 -23.75
N THR A 110 0.96 8.13 -23.42
CA THR A 110 2.32 7.76 -23.77
C THR A 110 2.38 6.27 -24.15
N ASN A 111 3.52 5.83 -24.65
CA ASN A 111 3.79 4.42 -24.97
C ASN A 111 4.43 3.67 -23.79
N TRP A 112 4.30 4.15 -22.57
CA TRP A 112 4.86 3.49 -21.39
C TRP A 112 4.22 2.13 -21.17
N GLU A 113 5.05 1.18 -20.75
CA GLU A 113 4.65 -0.18 -20.43
C GLU A 113 4.65 -0.41 -18.91
N SER A 114 3.70 -1.21 -18.46
CA SER A 114 3.67 -1.72 -17.09
C SER A 114 4.81 -2.69 -16.85
N LYS A 115 5.31 -2.75 -15.61
CA LYS A 115 6.29 -3.76 -15.18
C LYS A 115 5.77 -5.19 -15.31
N PHE A 116 4.46 -5.36 -15.34
CA PHE A 116 3.79 -6.65 -15.54
C PHE A 116 3.39 -6.90 -16.99
N GLY A 117 3.78 -6.01 -17.90
CA GLY A 117 3.48 -6.08 -19.33
C GLY A 117 2.21 -5.32 -19.73
N GLY A 118 2.14 -4.97 -21.00
CA GLY A 118 1.06 -4.16 -21.54
C GLY A 118 1.19 -2.67 -21.24
N SER A 119 0.18 -1.89 -21.63
CA SER A 119 0.17 -0.44 -21.39
C SER A 119 0.22 -0.11 -19.90
N ALA A 120 0.96 0.94 -19.55
CA ALA A 120 0.93 1.54 -18.20
C ALA A 120 -0.29 2.46 -17.98
N TRP A 121 -1.17 2.58 -18.98
CA TRP A 121 -2.33 3.45 -18.95
C TRP A 121 -3.62 2.65 -19.16
N GLU A 122 -4.59 2.85 -18.27
CA GLU A 122 -5.92 2.25 -18.36
C GLU A 122 -6.98 3.32 -18.60
N TYR A 123 -7.81 3.11 -19.62
CA TYR A 123 -8.86 4.05 -19.99
C TYR A 123 -10.08 3.95 -19.07
N VAL A 124 -10.59 5.09 -18.66
CA VAL A 124 -11.81 5.23 -17.86
C VAL A 124 -12.85 5.95 -18.72
N PRO A 125 -13.81 5.21 -19.32
CA PRO A 125 -14.79 5.79 -20.26
C PRO A 125 -15.60 6.94 -19.69
N GLU A 126 -15.98 6.85 -18.40
CA GLU A 126 -16.82 7.82 -17.71
C GLU A 126 -16.14 9.20 -17.54
N MET A 127 -14.80 9.19 -17.57
CA MET A 127 -13.98 10.39 -17.40
C MET A 127 -13.34 10.87 -18.70
N ASP A 128 -13.38 10.05 -19.75
CA ASP A 128 -12.63 10.24 -21.00
C ASP A 128 -11.15 10.52 -20.74
N GLU A 129 -10.57 9.78 -19.79
CA GLU A 129 -9.18 9.90 -19.37
C GLU A 129 -8.57 8.53 -19.06
N TYR A 130 -7.25 8.49 -19.00
CA TYR A 130 -6.46 7.34 -18.60
C TYR A 130 -5.84 7.57 -17.22
N TYR A 131 -5.77 6.53 -16.37
CA TYR A 131 -4.92 6.57 -15.18
C TYR A 131 -3.63 5.76 -15.39
N LEU A 132 -2.57 6.20 -14.73
CA LEU A 132 -1.27 5.54 -14.74
C LEU A 132 -1.25 4.37 -13.75
N HIS A 133 -0.72 3.22 -14.20
CA HIS A 133 -0.37 2.08 -13.34
C HIS A 133 0.95 1.46 -13.80
N LEU A 134 2.03 1.68 -13.09
CA LEU A 134 3.33 1.11 -13.45
C LEU A 134 3.44 -0.39 -13.13
N PHE A 135 2.52 -0.91 -12.31
CA PHE A 135 2.39 -2.32 -11.96
C PHE A 135 1.06 -2.87 -12.48
N HIS A 136 0.35 -3.65 -11.68
CA HIS A 136 -0.93 -4.22 -12.09
C HIS A 136 -1.97 -3.14 -12.38
N VAL A 137 -2.87 -3.40 -13.36
CA VAL A 137 -3.97 -2.48 -13.69
C VAL A 137 -4.84 -2.11 -12.48
N LYS A 138 -4.92 -2.99 -11.47
CA LYS A 138 -5.61 -2.74 -10.19
C LYS A 138 -4.75 -2.00 -9.16
N GLN A 139 -3.62 -1.43 -9.57
CA GLN A 139 -2.70 -0.69 -8.71
C GLN A 139 -2.41 0.70 -9.30
N PRO A 140 -3.39 1.65 -9.25
CA PRO A 140 -3.21 3.01 -9.75
C PRO A 140 -2.11 3.74 -8.99
N ASP A 141 -1.20 4.37 -9.72
CA ASP A 141 -0.05 5.10 -9.17
C ASP A 141 -0.49 6.38 -8.45
N LEU A 142 0.10 6.62 -7.29
CA LEU A 142 -0.11 7.85 -6.52
C LEU A 142 0.68 9.03 -7.11
N ASN A 143 0.06 10.20 -7.09
CA ASN A 143 0.68 11.45 -7.49
C ASN A 143 1.49 12.07 -6.33
N TRP A 144 2.78 11.75 -6.25
CA TRP A 144 3.68 12.26 -5.22
C TRP A 144 4.00 13.75 -5.32
N ASP A 145 3.73 14.40 -6.46
CA ASP A 145 3.83 15.86 -6.58
C ASP A 145 2.75 16.56 -5.74
N ASN A 146 1.66 15.87 -5.48
CA ASN A 146 0.58 16.39 -4.64
C ASN A 146 0.96 16.38 -3.15
N PRO A 147 1.08 17.56 -2.48
CA PRO A 147 1.44 17.61 -1.06
C PRO A 147 0.40 16.96 -0.14
N LYS A 148 -0.84 16.81 -0.58
CA LYS A 148 -1.88 16.12 0.20
C LYS A 148 -1.60 14.62 0.26
N VAL A 149 -1.13 14.01 -0.83
CA VAL A 149 -0.69 12.61 -0.84
C VAL A 149 0.45 12.39 0.15
N ARG A 150 1.47 13.25 0.12
CA ARG A 150 2.59 13.18 1.07
C ARG A 150 2.13 13.30 2.53
N LYS A 151 1.12 14.13 2.81
CA LYS A 151 0.53 14.26 4.16
C LYS A 151 -0.23 12.99 4.57
N GLU A 152 -0.98 12.37 3.66
CA GLU A 152 -1.68 11.11 3.97
C GLU A 152 -0.68 10.00 4.29
N VAL A 153 0.38 9.86 3.51
CA VAL A 153 1.47 8.89 3.78
C VAL A 153 2.10 9.13 5.16
N GLN A 154 2.38 10.39 5.51
CA GLN A 154 2.91 10.71 6.85
C GLN A 154 1.97 10.30 7.98
N LYS A 155 0.65 10.44 7.79
CA LYS A 155 -0.35 9.99 8.77
C LYS A 155 -0.31 8.48 8.95
N VAL A 156 -0.24 7.72 7.85
CA VAL A 156 -0.13 6.26 7.91
C VAL A 156 1.11 5.83 8.70
N VAL A 157 2.27 6.41 8.38
CA VAL A 157 3.53 6.10 9.07
C VAL A 157 3.41 6.40 10.57
N ARG A 158 2.90 7.58 10.95
CA ARG A 158 2.71 7.95 12.36
C ARG A 158 1.74 7.04 13.09
N PHE A 159 0.66 6.62 12.41
CA PHE A 159 -0.29 5.68 12.99
C PHE A 159 0.40 4.37 13.39
N TRP A 160 1.16 3.76 12.49
CA TRP A 160 1.86 2.51 12.81
C TRP A 160 3.01 2.69 13.81
N MET A 161 3.70 3.83 13.79
CA MET A 161 4.64 4.17 14.86
C MET A 161 3.95 4.21 16.25
N SER A 162 2.75 4.78 16.32
CA SER A 162 1.97 4.80 17.57
C SER A 162 1.54 3.41 18.06
N LYS A 163 1.48 2.43 17.15
CA LYS A 163 1.23 1.01 17.44
C LYS A 163 2.49 0.22 17.82
N GLY A 164 3.64 0.88 17.92
CA GLY A 164 4.90 0.28 18.36
C GLY A 164 5.85 -0.17 17.24
N VAL A 165 5.52 0.11 15.99
CA VAL A 165 6.42 -0.15 14.85
C VAL A 165 7.68 0.71 14.95
N LYS A 166 8.85 0.11 14.70
CA LYS A 166 10.18 0.75 14.85
C LYS A 166 10.94 0.87 13.53
N GLY A 167 10.45 0.25 12.48
CA GLY A 167 11.09 0.29 11.16
C GLY A 167 10.07 0.21 10.04
N PHE A 168 10.45 0.74 8.87
CA PHE A 168 9.65 0.66 7.65
C PHE A 168 10.55 0.29 6.48
N ARG A 169 10.12 -0.67 5.69
CA ARG A 169 10.66 -0.93 4.37
C ARG A 169 9.73 -0.27 3.37
N PHE A 170 10.24 0.69 2.63
CA PHE A 170 9.46 1.34 1.57
C PHE A 170 9.66 0.58 0.27
N ASP A 171 8.57 0.04 -0.25
CA ASP A 171 8.54 -0.61 -1.54
C ASP A 171 8.58 0.43 -2.66
N VAL A 172 9.32 0.15 -3.74
CA VAL A 172 9.39 1.03 -4.93
C VAL A 172 9.66 2.49 -4.54
N VAL A 173 10.85 2.77 -4.00
CA VAL A 173 11.32 4.13 -3.73
C VAL A 173 12.31 4.52 -4.84
N ASN A 174 11.93 5.53 -5.64
CA ASN A 174 12.78 6.12 -6.69
C ASN A 174 13.31 7.49 -6.26
#